data_845aa4b61848d787b2d43ca454f08bab
#
_entry.id   845aa4b61848d787b2d43ca454f08bab
#
_cell.length_a   1.000
_cell.length_b   1.000
_cell.length_c   1.000
_cell.angle_alpha   90.00
_cell.angle_beta   90.00
_cell.angle_gamma   90.00
#
_symmetry.space_group_name_H-M   'P 1'
#
loop_
_entity.id
_entity.type
_entity.pdbx_description
1 polymer ?
#
loop_
_entity_poly.entity_id
_entity_poly.type
_entity_poly.pdbx_seq_one_letter_code
_entity_poly.pdbx_strand_id
1 'polypeptide(L)'
;MLKKIILSFFIGFVVVVLALGVVFFNLKSNSVYYAQHTPHKAEMEPVLMEVTRNLDWIYSPDIKGIKYDYDGYRNIYNKKYGKDEAASFAYYFREEWSYDDGNFFLYKFDKRFRLISVWNVKTLEFTSKPVDVSAVKRDIYRVVQPVIDAQSEPLINLQWIYDWVNKDRFN
;
A
#
# COMPACT_ATOMS: atom_id res chain seq x y z
N MET A 1 9.63 -38.97 -32.13
CA MET A 1 10.58 -37.90 -31.71
C MET A 1 9.87 -36.57 -31.49
N LEU A 2 9.14 -36.01 -32.45
CA LEU A 2 8.44 -34.72 -32.37
C LEU A 2 7.52 -34.58 -31.14
N LYS A 3 6.69 -35.56 -30.82
CA LYS A 3 5.77 -35.54 -29.65
C LYS A 3 6.50 -35.37 -28.32
N LYS A 4 7.67 -36.02 -28.15
CA LYS A 4 8.48 -35.87 -26.92
C LYS A 4 9.08 -34.44 -26.80
N ILE A 5 9.52 -33.84 -27.91
CA ILE A 5 10.02 -32.48 -27.95
C ILE A 5 8.91 -31.50 -27.58
N ILE A 6 7.73 -31.64 -28.20
CA ILE A 6 6.57 -30.76 -27.89
C ILE A 6 6.18 -30.90 -26.41
N LEU A 7 6.16 -32.10 -25.87
CA LEU A 7 5.82 -32.36 -24.46
C LEU A 7 6.85 -31.67 -23.52
N SER A 8 8.16 -31.78 -23.85
CA SER A 8 9.20 -31.13 -23.05
C SER A 8 9.09 -29.62 -23.07
N PHE A 9 8.82 -29.02 -24.24
CA PHE A 9 8.55 -27.59 -24.32
C PHE A 9 7.34 -27.16 -23.51
N PHE A 10 6.25 -27.92 -23.57
CA PHE A 10 5.04 -27.65 -22.81
C PHE A 10 5.29 -27.70 -21.30
N ILE A 11 5.99 -28.74 -20.83
CA ILE A 11 6.36 -28.88 -19.41
C ILE A 11 7.26 -27.69 -18.98
N GLY A 12 8.27 -27.36 -19.78
CA GLY A 12 9.15 -26.21 -19.51
C GLY A 12 8.36 -24.90 -19.42
N PHE A 13 7.44 -24.67 -20.35
CA PHE A 13 6.57 -23.48 -20.32
C PHE A 13 5.71 -23.43 -19.05
N VAL A 14 5.06 -24.54 -18.67
CA VAL A 14 4.25 -24.61 -17.45
C VAL A 14 5.09 -24.31 -16.20
N VAL A 15 6.30 -24.87 -16.10
CA VAL A 15 7.21 -24.59 -14.98
C VAL A 15 7.57 -23.10 -14.89
N VAL A 16 7.87 -22.46 -16.03
CA VAL A 16 8.15 -21.01 -16.06
C VAL A 16 6.95 -20.19 -15.61
N VAL A 17 5.75 -20.51 -16.10
CA VAL A 17 4.52 -19.80 -15.70
C VAL A 17 4.27 -19.93 -14.20
N LEU A 18 4.44 -21.12 -13.64
CA LEU A 18 4.29 -21.35 -12.21
C LEU A 18 5.32 -20.57 -11.39
N ALA A 19 6.58 -20.57 -11.83
CA ALA A 19 7.63 -19.81 -11.17
C ALA A 19 7.33 -18.30 -11.16
N LEU A 20 6.90 -17.73 -12.29
CA LEU A 20 6.48 -16.33 -12.37
C LEU A 20 5.28 -16.04 -11.46
N GLY A 21 4.32 -16.95 -11.39
CA GLY A 21 3.18 -16.86 -10.46
C GLY A 21 3.62 -16.80 -9.01
N VAL A 22 4.55 -17.66 -8.60
CA VAL A 22 5.12 -17.66 -7.24
C VAL A 22 5.85 -16.35 -6.94
N VAL A 23 6.68 -15.86 -7.87
CA VAL A 23 7.36 -14.57 -7.73
C VAL A 23 6.34 -13.44 -7.58
N PHE A 24 5.36 -13.37 -8.46
CA PHE A 24 4.31 -12.33 -8.41
C PHE A 24 3.57 -12.35 -7.05
N PHE A 25 3.12 -13.53 -6.61
CA PHE A 25 2.43 -13.68 -5.34
C PHE A 25 3.32 -13.26 -4.16
N ASN A 26 4.57 -13.71 -4.15
CA ASN A 26 5.54 -13.33 -3.12
C ASN A 26 5.75 -11.82 -3.05
N LEU A 27 5.96 -11.16 -4.21
CA LEU A 27 6.16 -9.71 -4.24
C LEU A 27 4.94 -8.92 -3.77
N LYS A 28 3.73 -9.41 -4.04
CA LYS A 28 2.48 -8.77 -3.63
C LYS A 28 2.17 -8.96 -2.15
N SER A 29 2.25 -10.19 -1.67
CA SER A 29 1.93 -10.52 -0.28
C SER A 29 2.95 -9.97 0.72
N ASN A 30 4.20 -9.75 0.30
CA ASN A 30 5.27 -9.20 1.15
C ASN A 30 5.65 -7.76 0.76
N SER A 31 4.81 -7.07 0.00
CA SER A 31 5.14 -5.75 -0.56
C SER A 31 5.45 -4.69 0.52
N VAL A 32 4.78 -4.74 1.67
CA VAL A 32 5.03 -3.83 2.80
C VAL A 32 6.39 -4.10 3.42
N TYR A 33 6.77 -5.38 3.63
CA TYR A 33 8.10 -5.74 4.10
C TYR A 33 9.19 -5.23 3.15
N TYR A 34 9.04 -5.49 1.85
CA TYR A 34 9.99 -5.02 0.85
C TYR A 34 10.08 -3.49 0.79
N ALA A 35 8.94 -2.79 0.89
CA ALA A 35 8.89 -1.34 0.89
C ALA A 35 9.65 -0.69 2.05
N GLN A 36 9.73 -1.35 3.22
CA GLN A 36 10.53 -0.91 4.36
C GLN A 36 12.04 -0.90 4.08
N HIS A 37 12.50 -1.73 3.14
CA HIS A 37 13.91 -1.93 2.82
C HIS A 37 14.31 -1.37 1.44
N THR A 38 13.35 -0.82 0.69
CA THR A 38 13.59 -0.32 -0.67
C THR A 38 14.18 1.10 -0.64
N PRO A 39 15.29 1.35 -1.37
CA PRO A 39 15.79 2.70 -1.58
C PRO A 39 14.74 3.60 -2.24
N HIS A 40 14.56 4.82 -1.73
CA HIS A 40 13.57 5.76 -2.25
C HIS A 40 13.98 7.22 -2.01
N LYS A 41 13.38 8.16 -2.74
CA LYS A 41 13.52 9.59 -2.48
C LYS A 41 12.89 9.99 -1.14
N ALA A 42 13.44 11.01 -0.49
CA ALA A 42 13.04 11.44 0.85
C ALA A 42 11.56 11.85 0.97
N GLU A 43 10.97 12.34 -0.11
CA GLU A 43 9.55 12.74 -0.15
C GLU A 43 8.59 11.56 -0.36
N MET A 44 9.10 10.41 -0.83
CA MET A 44 8.28 9.21 -1.08
C MET A 44 8.01 8.44 0.21
N GLU A 45 6.91 7.72 0.22
CA GLU A 45 6.48 6.90 1.35
C GLU A 45 6.10 5.47 0.87
N PRO A 46 7.08 4.65 0.44
CA PRO A 46 6.80 3.35 -0.15
C PRO A 46 5.94 2.45 0.74
N VAL A 47 6.17 2.48 2.06
CA VAL A 47 5.42 1.68 3.03
C VAL A 47 3.95 2.09 3.06
N LEU A 48 3.66 3.38 3.18
CA LEU A 48 2.29 3.89 3.15
C LEU A 48 1.61 3.59 1.81
N MET A 49 2.35 3.72 0.71
CA MET A 49 1.83 3.43 -0.63
C MET A 49 1.46 1.96 -0.79
N GLU A 50 2.25 1.03 -0.26
CA GLU A 50 2.04 -0.40 -0.42
C GLU A 50 1.00 -0.99 0.54
N VAL A 51 0.90 -0.47 1.78
CA VAL A 51 0.01 -1.04 2.79
C VAL A 51 -1.47 -1.01 2.39
N THR A 52 -1.90 0.02 1.67
CA THR A 52 -3.27 0.11 1.16
C THR A 52 -3.39 -0.38 -0.29
N ARG A 53 -2.40 -0.12 -1.15
CA ARG A 53 -2.42 -0.58 -2.54
C ARG A 53 -2.50 -2.09 -2.68
N ASN A 54 -1.83 -2.82 -1.81
CA ASN A 54 -1.79 -4.29 -1.82
C ASN A 54 -2.60 -4.92 -0.66
N LEU A 55 -3.57 -4.20 -0.11
CA LEU A 55 -4.37 -4.67 1.02
C LEU A 55 -5.03 -6.05 0.77
N ASP A 56 -5.40 -6.36 -0.47
CA ASP A 56 -5.95 -7.66 -0.85
C ASP A 56 -4.94 -8.83 -0.80
N TRP A 57 -3.65 -8.52 -0.73
CA TRP A 57 -2.55 -9.48 -0.86
C TRP A 57 -1.75 -9.64 0.41
N ILE A 58 -1.60 -8.56 1.19
CA ILE A 58 -0.84 -8.56 2.45
C ILE A 58 -1.63 -9.23 3.56
N TYR A 59 -0.96 -9.61 4.63
CA TYR A 59 -1.62 -10.09 5.82
C TYR A 59 -2.40 -8.95 6.51
N SER A 60 -3.71 -9.12 6.66
CA SER A 60 -4.62 -8.19 7.33
C SER A 60 -5.11 -8.82 8.64
N PRO A 61 -4.38 -8.65 9.76
CA PRO A 61 -4.71 -9.28 11.04
C PRO A 61 -5.98 -8.71 11.65
N ASP A 62 -6.70 -9.53 12.42
CA ASP A 62 -7.80 -9.06 13.26
C ASP A 62 -7.23 -8.30 14.47
N ILE A 63 -7.27 -6.96 14.38
CA ILE A 63 -6.79 -6.06 15.45
C ILE A 63 -7.96 -5.26 15.98
N LYS A 64 -8.16 -5.28 17.29
CA LYS A 64 -9.23 -4.51 17.95
C LYS A 64 -9.19 -3.03 17.56
N GLY A 65 -10.23 -2.57 16.93
CA GLY A 65 -10.39 -1.17 16.48
C GLY A 65 -9.90 -0.90 15.06
N ILE A 66 -9.24 -1.85 14.39
CA ILE A 66 -8.95 -1.78 12.96
C ILE A 66 -10.10 -2.43 12.18
N LYS A 67 -10.45 -1.83 11.06
CA LYS A 67 -11.34 -2.39 10.06
C LYS A 67 -10.73 -2.22 8.67
N TYR A 68 -10.98 -3.18 7.81
CA TYR A 68 -10.55 -3.17 6.41
C TYR A 68 -11.77 -3.08 5.51
N ASP A 69 -11.65 -2.32 4.44
CA ASP A 69 -12.64 -2.25 3.38
C ASP A 69 -11.97 -2.49 2.03
N TYR A 70 -12.58 -3.34 1.23
CA TYR A 70 -12.07 -3.78 -0.07
C TYR A 70 -13.01 -3.39 -1.23
N ASP A 71 -14.18 -2.82 -0.92
CA ASP A 71 -15.22 -2.50 -1.89
C ASP A 71 -14.93 -1.17 -2.60
N GLY A 72 -14.49 -1.26 -3.85
CA GLY A 72 -14.26 -0.12 -4.74
C GLY A 72 -12.98 0.68 -4.48
N TYR A 73 -12.48 0.70 -3.27
CA TYR A 73 -11.20 1.23 -2.84
C TYR A 73 -10.68 0.44 -1.63
N ARG A 74 -9.38 0.43 -1.44
CA ARG A 74 -8.76 -0.29 -0.32
C ARG A 74 -8.55 0.68 0.83
N ASN A 75 -9.20 0.43 1.96
CA ASN A 75 -9.20 1.34 3.09
C ASN A 75 -8.91 0.62 4.42
N ILE A 76 -8.12 1.26 5.26
CA ILE A 76 -7.82 0.84 6.64
C ILE A 76 -8.39 1.91 7.56
N TYR A 77 -9.35 1.52 8.39
CA TYR A 77 -9.95 2.36 9.44
C TYR A 77 -9.35 2.03 10.79
N ASN A 78 -9.06 3.05 11.59
CA ASN A 78 -8.58 2.87 12.96
C ASN A 78 -9.40 3.73 13.94
N LYS A 79 -10.26 3.07 14.72
CA LYS A 79 -11.14 3.73 15.69
C LYS A 79 -10.42 4.39 16.87
N LYS A 80 -9.14 4.09 17.07
CA LYS A 80 -8.34 4.70 18.13
C LYS A 80 -8.01 6.17 17.81
N TYR A 81 -8.00 6.54 16.54
CA TYR A 81 -7.67 7.86 16.05
C TYR A 81 -8.91 8.48 15.40
N GLY A 82 -9.09 9.78 15.61
CA GLY A 82 -10.31 10.51 15.23
C GLY A 82 -11.29 10.68 16.41
N LYS A 83 -12.04 11.77 16.41
CA LYS A 83 -12.99 12.09 17.50
C LYS A 83 -14.42 11.64 17.19
N ASP A 84 -14.89 12.03 16.01
CA ASP A 84 -16.29 11.83 15.61
C ASP A 84 -16.44 10.51 14.84
N GLU A 85 -15.45 10.19 14.00
CA GLU A 85 -15.37 8.96 13.22
C GLU A 85 -14.00 8.30 13.35
N ALA A 86 -13.86 7.08 12.85
CA ALA A 86 -12.55 6.42 12.77
C ALA A 86 -11.69 7.13 11.75
N ALA A 87 -10.44 7.47 12.10
CA ALA A 87 -9.49 7.91 11.09
C ALA A 87 -9.24 6.80 10.07
N SER A 88 -9.06 7.14 8.80
CA SER A 88 -8.89 6.17 7.74
C SER A 88 -7.84 6.56 6.71
N PHE A 89 -7.20 5.53 6.14
CA PHE A 89 -6.23 5.70 5.06
C PHE A 89 -6.58 4.78 3.90
N ALA A 90 -6.83 5.36 2.74
CA ALA A 90 -7.35 4.68 1.56
C ALA A 90 -6.48 4.84 0.32
N TYR A 91 -6.51 3.80 -0.54
CA TYR A 91 -5.98 3.81 -1.89
C TYR A 91 -7.13 3.80 -2.90
N TYR A 92 -7.07 4.71 -3.85
CA TYR A 92 -8.00 4.79 -4.98
C TYR A 92 -7.33 4.30 -6.28
N PHE A 93 -8.15 3.85 -7.23
CA PHE A 93 -7.69 3.60 -8.60
C PHE A 93 -6.98 4.84 -9.16
N ARG A 94 -5.93 4.65 -9.97
CA ARG A 94 -5.04 5.68 -10.55
C ARG A 94 -3.91 6.16 -9.64
N GLU A 95 -3.54 5.36 -8.65
CA GLU A 95 -2.42 5.68 -7.74
C GLU A 95 -2.63 7.02 -7.01
N GLU A 96 -3.80 7.17 -6.41
CA GLU A 96 -4.14 8.26 -5.51
C GLU A 96 -4.42 7.69 -4.13
N TRP A 97 -4.07 8.46 -3.10
CA TRP A 97 -4.35 8.11 -1.71
C TRP A 97 -5.15 9.20 -1.03
N SER A 98 -5.93 8.82 -0.04
CA SER A 98 -6.59 9.77 0.85
C SER A 98 -6.42 9.37 2.30
N TYR A 99 -6.34 10.38 3.15
CA TYR A 99 -6.36 10.24 4.60
C TYR A 99 -7.49 11.09 5.16
N ASP A 100 -8.41 10.45 5.87
CA ASP A 100 -9.44 11.09 6.67
C ASP A 100 -8.97 11.06 8.14
N ASP A 101 -8.87 12.23 8.77
CA ASP A 101 -8.40 12.33 10.16
C ASP A 101 -9.46 11.93 11.20
N GLY A 102 -10.66 11.56 10.75
CA GLY A 102 -11.79 11.19 11.59
C GLY A 102 -12.36 12.36 12.40
N ASN A 103 -12.02 13.60 12.00
CA ASN A 103 -12.53 14.82 12.62
C ASN A 103 -13.14 15.76 11.57
N PHE A 104 -12.28 16.44 10.80
CA PHE A 104 -12.75 17.50 9.90
C PHE A 104 -12.04 17.56 8.57
N PHE A 105 -10.93 16.83 8.39
CA PHE A 105 -10.09 17.01 7.21
C PHE A 105 -9.88 15.73 6.44
N LEU A 106 -10.11 15.82 5.14
CA LEU A 106 -9.76 14.81 4.14
C LEU A 106 -8.58 15.30 3.31
N TYR A 107 -7.47 14.61 3.41
CA TYR A 107 -6.22 14.88 2.70
C TYR A 107 -6.12 13.98 1.48
N LYS A 108 -5.80 14.54 0.31
CA LYS A 108 -5.56 13.76 -0.92
C LYS A 108 -4.12 13.86 -1.37
N PHE A 109 -3.56 12.73 -1.79
CA PHE A 109 -2.19 12.60 -2.27
C PHE A 109 -2.17 12.04 -3.70
N ASP A 110 -1.22 12.52 -4.51
CA ASP A 110 -1.00 12.03 -5.88
C ASP A 110 -0.16 10.73 -5.92
N LYS A 111 0.09 10.22 -7.12
CA LYS A 111 0.91 9.02 -7.37
C LYS A 111 2.34 9.07 -6.84
N ARG A 112 2.85 10.23 -6.49
CA ARG A 112 4.15 10.45 -5.84
C ARG A 112 4.03 10.73 -4.35
N PHE A 113 2.88 10.46 -3.78
CA PHE A 113 2.55 10.71 -2.39
C PHE A 113 2.72 12.17 -1.95
N ARG A 114 2.50 13.14 -2.90
CA ARG A 114 2.49 14.58 -2.62
C ARG A 114 1.07 15.02 -2.31
N LEU A 115 0.91 15.81 -1.27
CA LEU A 115 -0.39 16.40 -0.91
C LEU A 115 -0.87 17.33 -2.05
N ILE A 116 -2.06 17.05 -2.59
CA ILE A 116 -2.68 17.82 -3.68
C ILE A 116 -3.87 18.65 -3.23
N SER A 117 -4.59 18.22 -2.21
CA SER A 117 -5.71 18.99 -1.65
C SER A 117 -6.05 18.59 -0.24
N VAL A 118 -6.64 19.51 0.49
CA VAL A 118 -7.22 19.29 1.81
C VAL A 118 -8.64 19.82 1.81
N TRP A 119 -9.59 18.96 2.10
CA TRP A 119 -11.01 19.26 2.17
C TRP A 119 -11.45 19.31 3.63
N ASN A 120 -12.16 20.39 4.01
CA ASN A 120 -12.81 20.47 5.31
C ASN A 120 -14.26 19.98 5.18
N VAL A 121 -14.56 18.82 5.78
CA VAL A 121 -15.89 18.19 5.69
C VAL A 121 -16.98 18.95 6.41
N LYS A 122 -16.63 19.83 7.39
CA LYS A 122 -17.63 20.66 8.10
C LYS A 122 -18.04 21.89 7.30
N THR A 123 -17.07 22.58 6.70
CA THR A 123 -17.36 23.80 5.93
C THR A 123 -17.68 23.51 4.47
N LEU A 124 -17.43 22.28 4.01
CA LEU A 124 -17.55 21.83 2.62
C LEU A 124 -16.68 22.67 1.67
N GLU A 125 -15.48 23.02 2.11
CA GLU A 125 -14.54 23.86 1.36
C GLU A 125 -13.13 23.29 1.35
N PHE A 126 -12.37 23.61 0.30
CA PHE A 126 -10.93 23.38 0.30
C PHE A 126 -10.23 24.38 1.22
N THR A 127 -9.29 23.90 2.03
CA THR A 127 -8.48 24.79 2.85
C THR A 127 -7.36 25.41 2.02
N SER A 128 -7.17 26.72 2.19
CA SER A 128 -6.01 27.46 1.68
C SER A 128 -4.91 27.62 2.73
N LYS A 129 -5.13 27.13 3.96
CA LYS A 129 -4.16 27.24 5.05
C LYS A 129 -2.96 26.33 4.79
N PRO A 130 -1.73 26.78 5.12
CA PRO A 130 -0.57 25.91 5.08
C PRO A 130 -0.76 24.66 5.95
N VAL A 131 -0.37 23.51 5.43
CA VAL A 131 -0.48 22.22 6.11
C VAL A 131 0.92 21.67 6.37
N ASP A 132 1.18 21.23 7.59
CA ASP A 132 2.38 20.45 7.90
C ASP A 132 2.20 19.02 7.36
N VAL A 133 2.64 18.80 6.13
CA VAL A 133 2.56 17.51 5.45
C VAL A 133 3.28 16.40 6.23
N SER A 134 4.37 16.75 6.93
CA SER A 134 5.11 15.77 7.74
C SER A 134 4.30 15.32 8.96
N ALA A 135 3.54 16.23 9.57
CA ALA A 135 2.61 15.87 10.64
C ALA A 135 1.50 14.94 10.12
N VAL A 136 0.90 15.28 8.98
CA VAL A 136 -0.13 14.43 8.35
C VAL A 136 0.41 13.04 8.03
N LYS A 137 1.60 12.92 7.46
CA LYS A 137 2.23 11.62 7.20
C LYS A 137 2.47 10.81 8.48
N ARG A 138 2.94 11.46 9.56
CA ARG A 138 3.08 10.79 10.87
C ARG A 138 1.74 10.27 11.40
N ASP A 139 0.66 11.03 11.21
CA ASP A 139 -0.67 10.60 11.64
C ASP A 139 -1.18 9.42 10.81
N ILE A 140 -0.94 9.41 9.49
CA ILE A 140 -1.23 8.25 8.64
C ILE A 140 -0.48 7.02 9.15
N TYR A 141 0.82 7.14 9.46
CA TYR A 141 1.59 6.02 10.04
C TYR A 141 0.93 5.50 11.32
N ARG A 142 0.50 6.37 12.23
CA ARG A 142 -0.20 5.93 13.47
C ARG A 142 -1.47 5.13 13.19
N VAL A 143 -2.20 5.50 12.14
CA VAL A 143 -3.42 4.77 11.74
C VAL A 143 -3.11 3.38 11.25
N VAL A 144 -2.07 3.21 10.41
CA VAL A 144 -1.76 1.95 9.73
C VAL A 144 -0.64 1.15 10.39
N GLN A 145 0.07 1.71 11.38
CA GLN A 145 1.22 1.06 12.03
C GLN A 145 0.94 -0.36 12.52
N PRO A 146 -0.22 -0.67 13.16
CA PRO A 146 -0.50 -2.02 13.61
C PRO A 146 -0.56 -3.04 12.46
N VAL A 147 -0.95 -2.60 11.26
CA VAL A 147 -0.98 -3.45 10.07
C VAL A 147 0.44 -3.64 9.51
N ILE A 148 1.26 -2.58 9.53
CA ILE A 148 2.67 -2.65 9.13
C ILE A 148 3.45 -3.58 10.05
N ASP A 149 3.29 -3.46 11.36
CA ASP A 149 4.00 -4.26 12.37
C ASP A 149 3.63 -5.75 12.32
N ALA A 150 2.47 -6.08 11.78
CA ALA A 150 2.02 -7.46 11.61
C ALA A 150 2.63 -8.16 10.39
N GLN A 151 3.33 -7.43 9.52
CA GLN A 151 3.98 -8.03 8.36
C GLN A 151 5.28 -8.72 8.76
N SER A 152 5.44 -9.95 8.36
CA SER A 152 6.63 -10.76 8.66
C SER A 152 7.64 -10.75 7.50
N GLU A 153 8.87 -11.13 7.80
CA GLU A 153 9.86 -11.41 6.78
C GLU A 153 9.39 -12.55 5.87
N PRO A 154 9.54 -12.41 4.52
CA PRO A 154 9.15 -13.46 3.58
C PRO A 154 10.05 -14.68 3.70
N LEU A 155 9.47 -15.91 3.56
CA LEU A 155 10.23 -17.16 3.53
C LEU A 155 11.29 -17.19 2.41
N ILE A 156 10.98 -16.57 1.28
CA ILE A 156 11.91 -16.38 0.16
C ILE A 156 12.06 -14.89 -0.04
N ASN A 157 13.21 -14.35 0.30
CA ASN A 157 13.49 -12.92 0.15
C ASN A 157 13.82 -12.58 -1.31
N LEU A 158 12.92 -11.84 -1.95
CA LEU A 158 13.02 -11.36 -3.33
C LEU A 158 13.21 -9.83 -3.39
N GLN A 159 13.85 -9.22 -2.37
CA GLN A 159 14.06 -7.77 -2.28
C GLN A 159 14.65 -7.18 -3.56
N TRP A 160 15.66 -7.81 -4.13
CA TRP A 160 16.32 -7.33 -5.36
C TRP A 160 15.38 -7.26 -6.57
N ILE A 161 14.42 -8.21 -6.69
CA ILE A 161 13.40 -8.19 -7.75
C ILE A 161 12.41 -7.05 -7.46
N TYR A 162 11.99 -6.91 -6.19
CA TYR A 162 11.07 -5.86 -5.78
C TYR A 162 11.66 -4.48 -6.06
N ASP A 163 12.91 -4.24 -5.71
CA ASP A 163 13.64 -2.99 -5.95
C ASP A 163 13.75 -2.70 -7.45
N TRP A 164 14.11 -3.71 -8.24
CA TRP A 164 14.21 -3.57 -9.69
C TRP A 164 12.88 -3.20 -10.34
N VAL A 165 11.79 -3.86 -9.95
CA VAL A 165 10.43 -3.63 -10.49
C VAL A 165 9.90 -2.25 -10.09
N ASN A 166 10.21 -1.76 -8.88
CA ASN A 166 9.68 -0.52 -8.34
C ASN A 166 10.66 0.67 -8.43
N LYS A 167 11.83 0.49 -9.05
CA LYS A 167 12.87 1.51 -9.15
C LYS A 167 12.33 2.87 -9.62
N ASP A 168 11.58 2.88 -10.72
CA ASP A 168 11.07 4.14 -11.31
C ASP A 168 9.87 4.72 -10.56
N ARG A 169 9.26 3.92 -9.69
CA ARG A 169 8.08 4.31 -8.91
C ARG A 169 8.45 5.07 -7.64
N PHE A 170 9.56 4.73 -7.01
CA PHE A 170 10.00 5.32 -5.73
C PHE A 170 11.19 6.28 -5.86
N ASN A 171 11.67 6.49 -7.10
CA ASN A 171 12.78 7.41 -7.43
C ASN A 171 12.39 8.60 -8.31
#